data_e3a6fefa8e9c32c75e6151000a6e8ed8
#
_entry.id   e3a6fefa8e9c32c75e6151000a6e8ed8
#
_cell.length_a   1.000
_cell.length_b   1.000
_cell.length_c   1.000
_cell.angle_alpha   90.00
_cell.angle_beta   90.00
_cell.angle_gamma   90.00
#
_symmetry.space_group_name_H-M   'P 1'
#
loop_
_entity.id
_entity.type
_entity.pdbx_description
1 polymer ?
#
loop_
_entity_poly.entity_id
_entity_poly.type
_entity_poly.pdbx_seq_one_letter_code
_entity_poly.pdbx_strand_id
1 'polypeptide(L)' 'MNKPFSFSIDQMHGIVEDTYAKIINECENLKKNTNCPNEQLVALLSVIASNYATTTEKYEN' A
#
# COMPACT_ATOMS: atom_id res chain seq x y z
N MET A 1 -3.13 -3.65 26.84
CA MET A 1 -3.36 -3.00 25.77
C MET A 1 -2.21 -2.90 24.87
N ASN A 2 -2.45 -2.93 23.70
CA ASN A 2 -1.41 -2.95 22.74
C ASN A 2 -1.02 -1.57 22.30
N LYS A 3 0.25 -1.37 22.16
CA LYS A 3 0.68 -0.16 21.58
C LYS A 3 0.50 -0.21 20.10
N PRO A 4 0.11 0.87 19.48
CA PRO A 4 0.04 0.90 18.03
C PRO A 4 1.42 0.68 17.45
N PHE A 5 1.45 -0.05 16.38
CA PHE A 5 2.71 -0.28 15.71
C PHE A 5 3.09 0.96 14.91
N SER A 6 4.36 1.30 14.89
CA SER A 6 4.83 2.28 13.94
C SER A 6 6.22 1.89 13.50
N PHE A 7 6.55 2.27 12.29
CA PHE A 7 7.86 1.96 11.75
C PHE A 7 8.91 2.85 12.40
N SER A 8 10.09 2.29 12.60
CA SER A 8 11.21 3.09 13.07
C SER A 8 11.66 4.04 11.97
N ILE A 9 12.46 5.02 12.34
CA ILE A 9 12.97 5.96 11.36
C ILE A 9 13.84 5.24 10.32
N ASP A 10 14.65 4.29 10.77
CA ASP A 10 15.47 3.52 9.84
C ASP A 10 14.61 2.73 8.86
N GLN A 11 13.54 2.14 9.35
CA GLN A 11 12.62 1.39 8.48
C GLN A 11 11.92 2.32 7.49
N MET A 12 11.52 3.51 7.96
CA MET A 12 10.86 4.46 7.07
C MET A 12 11.77 4.87 5.92
N HIS A 13 13.05 5.08 6.21
CA HIS A 13 13.99 5.48 5.18
C HIS A 13 14.61 4.31 4.43
N GLY A 14 14.30 3.09 4.84
CA GLY A 14 14.82 1.90 4.18
C GLY A 14 13.73 1.11 3.51
N ILE A 15 13.23 0.07 4.23
CA ILE A 15 12.32 -0.89 3.63
C ILE A 15 10.98 -0.27 3.23
N VAL A 16 10.48 0.70 4.01
CA VAL A 16 9.20 1.32 3.69
C VAL A 16 9.33 2.14 2.42
N GLU A 17 10.37 2.94 2.33
CA GLU A 17 10.60 3.77 1.15
C GLU A 17 10.81 2.90 -0.08
N ASP A 18 11.55 1.80 0.09
CA ASP A 18 11.78 0.85 -0.97
C ASP A 18 10.48 0.24 -1.48
N THR A 19 9.63 -0.17 -0.54
CA THR A 19 8.35 -0.76 -0.87
C THR A 19 7.47 0.24 -1.60
N TYR A 20 7.46 1.48 -1.11
CA TYR A 20 6.70 2.54 -1.75
C TYR A 20 7.14 2.70 -3.20
N ALA A 21 8.45 2.75 -3.43
CA ALA A 21 8.97 2.94 -4.77
C ALA A 21 8.59 1.78 -5.68
N LYS A 22 8.60 0.57 -5.15
CA LYS A 22 8.23 -0.60 -5.95
C LYS A 22 6.76 -0.57 -6.32
N ILE A 23 5.91 -0.18 -5.39
CA ILE A 23 4.48 -0.10 -5.68
C ILE A 23 4.22 0.95 -6.75
N ILE A 24 4.85 2.12 -6.63
CA ILE A 24 4.71 3.17 -7.63
C ILE A 24 5.17 2.67 -9.00
N ASN A 25 6.29 1.95 -9.01
CA ASN A 25 6.84 1.43 -10.26
C ASN A 25 5.87 0.47 -10.93
N GLU A 26 5.25 -0.41 -10.14
CA GLU A 26 4.27 -1.34 -10.69
C GLU A 26 3.04 -0.63 -11.23
N CYS A 27 2.61 0.42 -10.54
CA CYS A 27 1.48 1.20 -11.01
C CYS A 27 1.81 1.88 -12.34
N GLU A 28 3.03 2.41 -12.46
CA GLU A 28 3.42 3.04 -13.70
C GLU A 28 3.51 2.03 -14.85
N ASN A 29 3.96 0.83 -14.55
CA ASN A 29 3.99 -0.23 -15.55
C ASN A 29 2.59 -0.60 -16.01
N LEU A 30 1.66 -0.68 -15.08
CA LEU A 30 0.28 -1.00 -15.42
C LEU A 30 -0.32 0.08 -16.32
N LYS A 31 -0.07 1.34 -15.98
CA LYS A 31 -0.54 2.43 -16.82
C LYS A 31 0.04 2.34 -18.23
N LYS A 32 1.31 2.02 -18.32
CA LYS A 32 1.97 1.93 -19.59
C LYS A 32 1.42 0.79 -20.43
N ASN A 33 1.13 -0.33 -19.80
CA ASN A 33 0.66 -1.50 -20.52
C ASN A 33 -0.82 -1.43 -20.91
N THR A 34 -1.62 -0.69 -20.15
CA THR A 34 -3.05 -0.64 -20.37
C THR A 34 -3.55 0.72 -20.75
N ASN A 35 -2.72 1.74 -20.54
CA ASN A 35 -3.13 3.12 -20.77
C ASN A 35 -4.30 3.54 -19.89
N CYS A 36 -4.41 2.94 -18.71
CA CYS A 36 -5.52 3.23 -17.83
C CYS A 36 -5.34 4.60 -17.16
N PRO A 37 -6.44 5.27 -16.83
CA PRO A 37 -6.34 6.55 -16.14
C PRO A 37 -6.06 6.35 -14.66
N ASN A 38 -5.66 7.42 -14.00
CA ASN A 38 -5.32 7.36 -12.59
C ASN A 38 -6.47 6.87 -11.73
N GLU A 39 -7.70 7.17 -12.12
CA GLU A 39 -8.85 6.70 -11.34
C GLU A 39 -8.87 5.18 -11.24
N GLN A 40 -8.43 4.49 -12.28
CA GLN A 40 -8.39 3.04 -12.23
C GLN A 40 -7.33 2.55 -11.26
N LEU A 41 -6.22 3.27 -11.17
CA LEU A 41 -5.20 2.93 -10.19
C LEU A 41 -5.71 3.14 -8.79
N VAL A 42 -6.41 4.24 -8.56
CA VAL A 42 -6.99 4.51 -7.25
C VAL A 42 -7.96 3.39 -6.88
N ALA A 43 -8.78 2.97 -7.82
CA ALA A 43 -9.74 1.89 -7.57
C ALA A 43 -9.01 0.59 -7.21
N LEU A 44 -7.98 0.25 -7.96
CA LEU A 44 -7.22 -0.96 -7.69
C LEU A 44 -6.55 -0.90 -6.32
N LEU A 45 -5.90 0.20 -6.02
CA LEU A 45 -5.23 0.35 -4.74
C LEU A 45 -6.22 0.32 -3.58
N SER A 46 -7.42 0.84 -3.80
CA SER A 46 -8.46 0.79 -2.78
C SER A 46 -8.91 -0.64 -2.52
N VAL A 47 -9.01 -1.45 -3.57
CA VAL A 47 -9.36 -2.85 -3.40
C VAL A 47 -8.28 -3.58 -2.61
N ILE A 48 -7.03 -3.31 -2.95
CA ILE A 48 -5.93 -3.92 -2.22
C ILE A 48 -5.95 -3.49 -0.76
N ALA A 49 -6.15 -2.20 -0.51
CA ALA A 49 -6.22 -1.70 0.85
C ALA A 49 -7.37 -2.35 1.61
N SER A 50 -8.47 -2.56 0.93
CA SER A 50 -9.65 -3.18 1.52
C SER A 50 -9.36 -4.62 1.98
N ASN A 51 -8.54 -5.34 1.22
CA ASN A 51 -8.12 -6.67 1.64
C ASN A 51 -7.46 -6.65 3.00
N TYR A 52 -6.57 -5.71 3.23
CA TYR A 52 -5.89 -5.65 4.51
C TYR A 52 -6.79 -5.11 5.59
N ALA A 53 -7.65 -4.18 5.24
CA ALA A 53 -8.57 -3.62 6.23
C ALA A 53 -9.50 -4.67 6.78
N THR A 54 -10.00 -5.56 5.93
CA THR A 54 -10.95 -6.56 6.40
C THR A 54 -10.29 -7.67 7.18
N THR A 55 -8.99 -7.87 7.02
CA THR A 55 -8.33 -8.93 7.74
C THR A 55 -7.68 -8.47 9.01
N THR A 56 -7.69 -7.17 9.27
CA THR A 56 -7.03 -6.68 10.45
C THR A 56 -7.96 -6.39 11.59
N GLU A 57 -9.22 -6.61 11.40
CA GLU A 57 -10.14 -6.25 12.43
C GLU A 57 -9.96 -7.07 13.64
N LYS A 58 -9.20 -8.09 13.58
CA LYS A 58 -9.03 -8.84 14.74
C LYS A 58 -8.33 -8.09 15.78
N TYR A 59 -7.89 -6.98 15.53
CA TYR A 59 -7.45 -6.32 16.59
C TYR A 59 -8.49 -5.72 17.29
N GLU A 60 -9.24 -5.60 17.26
CA GLU A 60 -10.10 -5.07 17.97
C GLU A 60 -10.35 -5.29 18.99
N ASN A 61 -10.51 -5.25 19.13
CA ASN A 61 -10.80 -5.38 20.06
C ASN A 61 -10.69 -5.53 20.70
#